data_cbc25e4613b17d328a286b1c376b51a6
#
_entry.id   cbc25e4613b17d328a286b1c376b51a6
#
_cell.length_a   1.000
_cell.length_b   1.000
_cell.length_c   1.000
_cell.angle_alpha   90.00
_cell.angle_beta   90.00
_cell.angle_gamma   90.00
#
_symmetry.space_group_name_H-M   'P 1'
#
loop_
_entity.id
_entity.type
_entity.pdbx_description
1 polymer ?
#
loop_
_entity_poly.entity_id
_entity_poly.type
_entity_poly.pdbx_seq_one_letter_code
_entity_poly.pdbx_strand_id
1 'polypeptide(L)'
;MPNFRRQAALTIIVLAGLAISPLAISHYNDKEKPQSYRQSWFALVAANFGPMVSMVKGEIPWQEMQMAGYADQLAALTTLDVMRGFPDGSDKGTTRAKPEIWQNQPDFQNKMDALTSAVNALKTVADQGTDRKAIAAQVAATGKACKACHDEYKSKNYLY
;
A
#
# COMPACT_ATOMS: atom_id res chain seq x y z
N MET A 1 56.20 12.15 31.53
CA MET A 1 56.08 11.55 30.19
C MET A 1 54.71 10.88 30.10
N PRO A 2 53.73 11.40 29.44
CA PRO A 2 52.37 10.86 29.42
C PRO A 2 52.25 9.71 28.42
N ASN A 3 51.53 8.68 28.86
CA ASN A 3 51.36 7.35 28.32
C ASN A 3 50.83 7.30 26.88
N PHE A 4 51.69 7.31 25.89
CA PHE A 4 51.35 7.11 24.46
C PHE A 4 50.67 5.75 24.18
N ARG A 5 50.89 4.75 25.00
CA ARG A 5 50.27 3.39 24.87
C ARG A 5 48.78 3.35 25.21
N ARG A 6 48.27 4.25 26.07
CA ARG A 6 46.84 4.28 26.43
C ARG A 6 45.96 4.98 25.41
N GLN A 7 46.53 5.94 24.68
CA GLN A 7 45.79 6.64 23.66
C GLN A 7 45.62 5.82 22.36
N ALA A 8 46.61 4.99 22.00
CA ALA A 8 46.54 4.09 20.85
C ALA A 8 45.47 3.00 21.03
N ALA A 9 45.27 2.48 22.27
CA ALA A 9 44.26 1.45 22.55
C ALA A 9 42.81 2.00 22.47
N LEU A 10 42.59 3.26 22.86
CA LEU A 10 41.27 3.91 22.78
C LEU A 10 40.88 4.25 21.34
N THR A 11 41.82 4.60 20.48
CA THR A 11 41.54 4.91 19.07
C THR A 11 41.18 3.67 18.25
N ILE A 12 41.74 2.50 18.57
CA ILE A 12 41.42 1.23 17.88
C ILE A 12 39.99 0.76 18.23
N ILE A 13 39.52 0.97 19.47
CA ILE A 13 38.17 0.55 19.90
C ILE A 13 37.09 1.41 19.23
N VAL A 14 37.35 2.70 18.98
CA VAL A 14 36.39 3.59 18.30
C VAL A 14 36.27 3.26 16.79
N LEU A 15 37.36 2.85 16.14
CA LEU A 15 37.36 2.45 14.73
C LEU A 15 36.72 1.06 14.47
N ALA A 16 36.77 0.13 15.45
CA ALA A 16 36.12 -1.17 15.34
C ALA A 16 34.59 -1.11 15.54
N GLY A 17 34.08 -0.06 16.21
CA GLY A 17 32.65 0.11 16.44
C GLY A 17 31.86 0.65 15.24
N LEU A 18 32.51 1.14 14.18
CA LEU A 18 31.89 1.71 13.00
C LEU A 18 31.65 0.72 11.85
N ALA A 19 32.08 -0.53 12.00
CA ALA A 19 32.03 -1.54 10.93
C ALA A 19 30.83 -2.52 11.02
N ILE A 20 29.94 -2.37 12.02
CA ILE A 20 28.73 -3.18 12.12
C ILE A 20 27.54 -2.26 11.83
N SER A 21 27.43 -1.80 10.59
CA SER A 21 26.13 -1.34 10.10
C SER A 21 25.23 -2.57 10.08
N PRO A 22 24.12 -2.61 10.86
CA PRO A 22 23.15 -3.68 10.67
C PRO A 22 22.71 -3.60 9.22
N LEU A 23 22.85 -4.68 8.48
CA LEU A 23 22.26 -4.82 7.16
C LEU A 23 20.76 -4.54 7.37
N ALA A 24 20.30 -3.38 6.93
CA ALA A 24 18.87 -3.09 6.91
C ALA A 24 18.24 -4.12 5.97
N ILE A 25 17.63 -5.16 6.55
CA ILE A 25 16.88 -6.14 5.79
C ILE A 25 15.64 -5.41 5.31
N SER A 26 15.69 -4.95 4.07
CA SER A 26 14.53 -4.39 3.40
C SER A 26 13.52 -5.52 3.17
N HIS A 27 12.27 -5.31 3.55
CA HIS A 27 11.17 -6.19 3.17
C HIS A 27 10.85 -6.11 1.68
N TYR A 28 11.51 -5.19 0.95
CA TYR A 28 11.40 -5.09 -0.50
C TYR A 28 12.22 -6.20 -1.16
N ASN A 29 11.53 -7.10 -1.87
CA ASN A 29 12.18 -8.20 -2.56
C ASN A 29 12.86 -7.71 -3.84
N ASP A 30 14.18 -7.58 -3.81
CA ASP A 30 14.98 -7.11 -4.95
C ASP A 30 14.91 -8.01 -6.19
N LYS A 31 14.56 -9.28 -6.00
CA LYS A 31 14.38 -10.24 -7.11
C LYS A 31 13.02 -10.12 -7.77
N GLU A 32 12.01 -9.61 -7.04
CA GLU A 32 10.63 -9.50 -7.48
C GLU A 32 10.12 -8.06 -7.24
N LYS A 33 10.85 -7.06 -7.75
CA LYS A 33 10.55 -5.63 -7.52
C LYS A 33 9.14 -5.20 -7.90
N PRO A 34 8.62 -5.57 -9.10
CA PRO A 34 7.25 -5.22 -9.48
C PRO A 34 6.21 -5.83 -8.55
N GLN A 35 6.37 -7.11 -8.17
CA GLN A 35 5.46 -7.80 -7.27
C GLN A 35 5.47 -7.16 -5.89
N SER A 36 6.66 -6.86 -5.35
CA SER A 36 6.82 -6.17 -4.05
C SER A 36 6.19 -4.78 -4.08
N TYR A 37 6.38 -4.01 -5.17
CA TYR A 37 5.79 -2.69 -5.31
C TYR A 37 4.25 -2.73 -5.27
N ARG A 38 3.62 -3.55 -6.13
CA ARG A 38 2.15 -3.64 -6.16
C ARG A 38 1.56 -4.21 -4.89
N GLN A 39 2.21 -5.21 -4.26
CA GLN A 39 1.76 -5.77 -2.99
C GLN A 39 1.82 -4.75 -1.87
N SER A 40 2.89 -3.95 -1.78
CA SER A 40 3.03 -2.87 -0.81
C SER A 40 1.95 -1.80 -1.01
N TRP A 41 1.70 -1.40 -2.25
CA TRP A 41 0.65 -0.44 -2.57
C TRP A 41 -0.73 -0.95 -2.14
N PHE A 42 -1.10 -2.17 -2.49
CA PHE A 42 -2.39 -2.76 -2.08
C PHE A 42 -2.48 -3.01 -0.57
N ALA A 43 -1.36 -3.30 0.10
CA ALA A 43 -1.34 -3.41 1.56
C ALA A 43 -1.66 -2.07 2.24
N LEU A 44 -1.10 -0.97 1.73
CA LEU A 44 -1.40 0.38 2.21
C LEU A 44 -2.87 0.77 1.93
N VAL A 45 -3.40 0.44 0.75
CA VAL A 45 -4.83 0.63 0.44
C VAL A 45 -5.69 -0.14 1.45
N ALA A 46 -5.40 -1.41 1.71
CA ALA A 46 -6.15 -2.23 2.65
C ALA A 46 -6.07 -1.70 4.10
N ALA A 47 -4.89 -1.23 4.52
CA ALA A 47 -4.67 -0.67 5.86
C ALA A 47 -5.48 0.60 6.10
N ASN A 48 -5.77 1.39 5.07
CA ASN A 48 -6.59 2.59 5.17
C ASN A 48 -8.08 2.30 4.95
N PHE A 49 -8.43 1.44 3.99
CA PHE A 49 -9.83 1.16 3.67
C PHE A 49 -10.51 0.23 4.68
N GLY A 50 -9.77 -0.74 5.25
CA GLY A 50 -10.31 -1.71 6.21
C GLY A 50 -10.99 -1.07 7.42
N PRO A 51 -10.32 -0.16 8.16
CA PRO A 51 -10.94 0.54 9.29
C PRO A 51 -12.20 1.34 8.91
N MET A 52 -12.24 1.96 7.72
CA MET A 52 -13.43 2.67 7.23
C MET A 52 -14.62 1.72 7.07
N VAL A 53 -14.38 0.54 6.51
CA VAL A 53 -15.41 -0.51 6.38
C VAL A 53 -15.88 -0.97 7.76
N SER A 54 -14.97 -1.20 8.70
CA SER A 54 -15.30 -1.61 10.07
C SER A 54 -16.11 -0.54 10.83
N MET A 55 -15.82 0.76 10.64
CA MET A 55 -16.64 1.84 11.18
C MET A 55 -18.05 1.85 10.58
N VAL A 56 -18.17 1.68 9.26
CA VAL A 56 -19.47 1.64 8.57
C VAL A 56 -20.31 0.46 9.04
N LYS A 57 -19.69 -0.69 9.30
CA LYS A 57 -20.37 -1.88 9.82
C LYS A 57 -20.67 -1.81 11.33
N GLY A 58 -20.13 -0.84 12.04
CA GLY A 58 -20.26 -0.73 13.51
C GLY A 58 -19.40 -1.75 14.26
N GLU A 59 -18.40 -2.36 13.64
CA GLU A 59 -17.44 -3.28 14.27
C GLU A 59 -16.46 -2.51 15.18
N ILE A 60 -16.19 -1.25 14.85
CA ILE A 60 -15.44 -0.29 15.67
C ILE A 60 -16.19 1.04 15.77
N PRO A 61 -15.93 1.85 16.81
CA PRO A 61 -16.59 3.15 16.97
C PRO A 61 -16.34 4.09 15.80
N TRP A 62 -17.38 4.81 15.38
CA TRP A 62 -17.26 5.84 14.34
C TRP A 62 -16.44 7.03 14.84
N GLN A 63 -15.43 7.43 14.08
CA GLN A 63 -14.57 8.59 14.39
C GLN A 63 -14.37 9.42 13.12
N GLU A 64 -15.00 10.59 13.07
CA GLU A 64 -15.03 11.45 11.86
C GLU A 64 -13.64 11.88 11.39
N MET A 65 -12.78 12.33 12.30
CA MET A 65 -11.41 12.74 11.96
C MET A 65 -10.57 11.57 11.41
N GLN A 66 -10.76 10.37 11.94
CA GLN A 66 -10.05 9.20 11.42
C GLN A 66 -10.61 8.80 10.07
N MET A 67 -11.93 8.88 9.86
CA MET A 67 -12.57 8.61 8.58
C MET A 67 -12.02 9.53 7.49
N ALA A 68 -11.95 10.84 7.74
CA ALA A 68 -11.35 11.81 6.83
C ALA A 68 -9.85 11.52 6.60
N GLY A 69 -9.09 11.25 7.65
CA GLY A 69 -7.66 10.92 7.55
C GLY A 69 -7.39 9.66 6.70
N TYR A 70 -8.19 8.62 6.83
CA TYR A 70 -8.08 7.42 5.98
C TYR A 70 -8.45 7.72 4.52
N ALA A 71 -9.46 8.55 4.28
CA ALA A 71 -9.85 8.95 2.94
C ALA A 71 -8.76 9.78 2.25
N ASP A 72 -8.11 10.69 2.99
CA ASP A 72 -6.95 11.47 2.52
C ASP A 72 -5.78 10.57 2.12
N GLN A 73 -5.44 9.61 2.97
CA GLN A 73 -4.34 8.69 2.70
C GLN A 73 -4.64 7.80 1.48
N LEU A 74 -5.88 7.32 1.33
CA LEU A 74 -6.31 6.58 0.14
C LEU A 74 -6.17 7.44 -1.12
N ALA A 75 -6.63 8.69 -1.09
CA ALA A 75 -6.51 9.60 -2.22
C ALA A 75 -5.03 9.85 -2.58
N ALA A 76 -4.17 10.06 -1.59
CA ALA A 76 -2.74 10.20 -1.81
C ALA A 76 -2.12 8.93 -2.46
N LEU A 77 -2.54 7.73 -2.04
CA LEU A 77 -2.08 6.48 -2.65
C LEU A 77 -2.48 6.37 -4.13
N THR A 78 -3.66 6.88 -4.53
CA THR A 78 -4.10 6.84 -5.92
C THR A 78 -3.33 7.80 -6.84
N THR A 79 -2.53 8.72 -6.29
CA THR A 79 -1.61 9.56 -7.10
C THR A 79 -0.34 8.83 -7.51
N LEU A 80 -0.02 7.70 -6.86
CA LEU A 80 1.13 6.88 -7.21
C LEU A 80 0.81 6.03 -8.44
N ASP A 81 1.76 5.96 -9.37
CA ASP A 81 1.64 5.09 -10.55
C ASP A 81 1.72 3.61 -10.16
N VAL A 82 0.58 3.03 -9.85
CA VAL A 82 0.50 1.60 -9.49
C VAL A 82 0.82 0.69 -10.68
N MET A 83 0.67 1.19 -11.94
CA MET A 83 0.96 0.41 -13.15
C MET A 83 2.44 0.03 -13.26
N ARG A 84 3.35 0.77 -12.61
CA ARG A 84 4.76 0.38 -12.44
C ARG A 84 4.94 -0.99 -11.79
N GLY A 85 3.95 -1.47 -11.07
CA GLY A 85 3.93 -2.81 -10.48
C GLY A 85 3.48 -3.93 -11.44
N PHE A 86 3.12 -3.58 -12.69
CA PHE A 86 2.59 -4.51 -13.68
C PHE A 86 3.32 -4.45 -15.04
N PRO A 87 4.66 -4.31 -15.09
CA PRO A 87 5.37 -4.37 -16.36
C PRO A 87 5.27 -5.77 -16.97
N ASP A 88 5.52 -5.88 -18.28
CA ASP A 88 5.55 -7.15 -18.98
C ASP A 88 6.53 -8.12 -18.30
N GLY A 89 6.14 -9.39 -18.22
CA GLY A 89 6.92 -10.44 -17.57
C GLY A 89 6.85 -10.49 -16.04
N SER A 90 6.07 -9.59 -15.39
CA SER A 90 5.88 -9.63 -13.93
C SER A 90 4.67 -10.45 -13.46
N ASP A 91 4.12 -11.27 -14.35
CA ASP A 91 3.01 -12.21 -14.09
C ASP A 91 3.44 -13.48 -13.34
N LYS A 92 4.72 -13.65 -13.08
CA LYS A 92 5.34 -14.80 -12.40
C LYS A 92 5.78 -14.46 -10.98
N GLY A 93 6.30 -15.47 -10.26
CA GLY A 93 6.84 -15.31 -8.91
C GLY A 93 5.75 -15.19 -7.85
N THR A 94 6.07 -14.53 -6.75
CA THR A 94 5.16 -14.37 -5.60
C THR A 94 4.03 -13.39 -5.95
N THR A 95 2.96 -13.89 -6.56
CA THR A 95 1.86 -13.05 -7.05
C THR A 95 0.50 -13.72 -6.96
N ARG A 96 -0.53 -12.89 -6.81
CA ARG A 96 -1.96 -13.23 -6.98
C ARG A 96 -2.56 -12.50 -8.19
N ALA A 97 -1.78 -11.70 -8.89
CA ALA A 97 -2.19 -11.04 -10.12
C ALA A 97 -2.30 -12.10 -11.23
N LYS A 98 -3.48 -12.22 -11.81
CA LYS A 98 -3.74 -13.18 -12.89
C LYS A 98 -3.15 -12.72 -14.21
N PRO A 99 -2.72 -13.64 -15.10
CA PRO A 99 -2.16 -13.31 -16.43
C PRO A 99 -3.06 -12.46 -17.32
N GLU A 100 -4.37 -12.51 -17.08
CA GLU A 100 -5.40 -11.74 -17.82
C GLU A 100 -5.17 -10.23 -17.72
N ILE A 101 -4.47 -9.73 -16.69
CA ILE A 101 -4.06 -8.31 -16.58
C ILE A 101 -3.24 -7.89 -17.79
N TRP A 102 -2.26 -8.72 -18.19
CA TRP A 102 -1.36 -8.42 -19.31
C TRP A 102 -1.99 -8.70 -20.66
N GLN A 103 -3.05 -9.51 -20.70
CA GLN A 103 -3.83 -9.79 -21.91
C GLN A 103 -4.86 -8.69 -22.18
N ASN A 104 -5.31 -7.97 -21.15
CA ASN A 104 -6.34 -6.93 -21.24
C ASN A 104 -5.99 -5.70 -20.41
N GLN A 105 -4.81 -5.13 -20.65
CA GLN A 105 -4.32 -3.94 -19.94
C GLN A 105 -5.27 -2.75 -19.99
N PRO A 106 -5.95 -2.44 -21.12
CA PRO A 106 -6.89 -1.31 -21.14
C PRO A 106 -8.05 -1.46 -20.16
N ASP A 107 -8.64 -2.66 -20.03
CA ASP A 107 -9.72 -2.89 -19.08
C ASP A 107 -9.18 -2.85 -17.63
N PHE A 108 -8.01 -3.42 -17.38
CA PHE A 108 -7.37 -3.32 -16.07
C PHE A 108 -7.12 -1.85 -15.67
N GLN A 109 -6.60 -1.02 -16.60
CA GLN A 109 -6.42 0.41 -16.37
C GLN A 109 -7.75 1.11 -16.07
N ASN A 110 -8.80 0.83 -16.84
CA ASN A 110 -10.13 1.39 -16.61
C ASN A 110 -10.67 1.06 -15.20
N LYS A 111 -10.40 -0.14 -14.69
CA LYS A 111 -10.78 -0.52 -13.32
C LYS A 111 -9.96 0.23 -12.26
N MET A 112 -8.68 0.49 -12.52
CA MET A 112 -7.84 1.32 -11.64
C MET A 112 -8.30 2.79 -11.63
N ASP A 113 -8.69 3.32 -12.79
CA ASP A 113 -9.24 4.68 -12.91
C ASP A 113 -10.60 4.81 -12.21
N ALA A 114 -11.44 3.77 -12.29
CA ALA A 114 -12.69 3.70 -11.56
C ALA A 114 -12.47 3.67 -10.03
N LEU A 115 -11.45 2.93 -9.55
CA LEU A 115 -11.06 2.96 -8.14
C LEU A 115 -10.60 4.36 -7.72
N THR A 116 -9.74 5.00 -8.50
CA THR A 116 -9.25 6.36 -8.24
C THR A 116 -10.42 7.36 -8.15
N SER A 117 -11.37 7.28 -9.07
CA SER A 117 -12.57 8.11 -9.07
C SER A 117 -13.43 7.88 -7.83
N ALA A 118 -13.64 6.62 -7.43
CA ALA A 118 -14.42 6.28 -6.25
C ALA A 118 -13.73 6.76 -4.95
N VAL A 119 -12.41 6.66 -4.86
CA VAL A 119 -11.62 7.15 -3.72
C VAL A 119 -11.70 8.67 -3.62
N ASN A 120 -11.58 9.40 -4.73
CA ASN A 120 -11.69 10.86 -4.73
C ASN A 120 -13.10 11.34 -4.32
N ALA A 121 -14.15 10.64 -4.76
CA ALA A 121 -15.50 10.91 -4.31
C ALA A 121 -15.67 10.64 -2.80
N LEU A 122 -15.07 9.53 -2.30
CA LEU A 122 -15.06 9.21 -0.87
C LEU A 122 -14.36 10.30 -0.05
N LYS A 123 -13.17 10.75 -0.50
CA LYS A 123 -12.46 11.86 0.14
C LYS A 123 -13.33 13.11 0.21
N THR A 124 -13.95 13.51 -0.91
CA THR A 124 -14.80 14.70 -0.97
C THR A 124 -15.92 14.65 0.08
N VAL A 125 -16.60 13.52 0.23
CA VAL A 125 -17.69 13.37 1.20
C VAL A 125 -17.16 13.29 2.63
N ALA A 126 -16.02 12.61 2.85
CA ALA A 126 -15.41 12.49 4.18
C ALA A 126 -14.90 13.84 4.72
N ASP A 127 -14.35 14.70 3.86
CA ASP A 127 -13.91 16.06 4.21
C ASP A 127 -15.07 16.96 4.66
N GLN A 128 -16.27 16.74 4.12
CA GLN A 128 -17.48 17.47 4.55
C GLN A 128 -18.00 17.05 5.91
N GLY A 129 -17.63 15.88 6.40
CA GLY A 129 -17.64 15.43 7.80
C GLY A 129 -18.99 15.16 8.45
N THR A 130 -20.11 15.57 7.89
CA THR A 130 -21.39 15.68 8.63
C THR A 130 -22.41 14.59 8.32
N ASP A 131 -22.34 13.94 7.16
CA ASP A 131 -23.31 12.91 6.74
C ASP A 131 -22.70 11.51 6.71
N ARG A 132 -22.82 10.79 7.81
CA ARG A 132 -22.38 9.39 7.94
C ARG A 132 -23.00 8.48 6.90
N LYS A 133 -24.24 8.73 6.48
CA LYS A 133 -24.93 7.93 5.47
C LYS A 133 -24.30 8.14 4.08
N ALA A 134 -23.99 9.39 3.74
CA ALA A 134 -23.28 9.70 2.50
C ALA A 134 -21.88 9.08 2.47
N ILE A 135 -21.13 9.17 3.58
CA ILE A 135 -19.80 8.53 3.70
C ILE A 135 -19.92 7.01 3.56
N ALA A 136 -20.87 6.38 4.25
CA ALA A 136 -21.10 4.93 4.15
C ALA A 136 -21.46 4.51 2.73
N ALA A 137 -22.23 5.28 2.00
CA ALA A 137 -22.56 5.03 0.59
C ALA A 137 -21.30 5.08 -0.29
N GLN A 138 -20.39 6.04 -0.06
CA GLN A 138 -19.13 6.15 -0.81
C GLN A 138 -18.12 5.06 -0.43
N VAL A 139 -18.06 4.65 0.84
CA VAL A 139 -17.28 3.47 1.26
C VAL A 139 -17.79 2.23 0.51
N ALA A 140 -19.12 2.03 0.42
CA ALA A 140 -19.69 0.93 -0.33
C ALA A 140 -19.37 1.00 -1.84
N ALA A 141 -19.43 2.19 -2.44
CA ALA A 141 -19.08 2.41 -3.86
C ALA A 141 -17.60 2.10 -4.12
N THR A 142 -16.70 2.55 -3.25
CA THR A 142 -15.26 2.22 -3.32
C THR A 142 -15.04 0.72 -3.20
N GLY A 143 -15.73 0.05 -2.27
CA GLY A 143 -15.69 -1.41 -2.13
C GLY A 143 -16.16 -2.16 -3.39
N LYS A 144 -17.15 -1.64 -4.11
CA LYS A 144 -17.59 -2.21 -5.41
C LYS A 144 -16.50 -2.07 -6.48
N ALA A 145 -15.80 -0.93 -6.56
CA ALA A 145 -14.67 -0.76 -7.48
C ALA A 145 -13.54 -1.75 -7.18
N CYS A 146 -13.19 -1.93 -5.90
CA CYS A 146 -12.22 -2.96 -5.48
C CYS A 146 -12.66 -4.36 -5.92
N LYS A 147 -13.93 -4.72 -5.67
CA LYS A 147 -14.46 -6.03 -6.00
C LYS A 147 -14.47 -6.29 -7.50
N ALA A 148 -14.84 -5.34 -8.32
CA ALA A 148 -14.90 -5.47 -9.78
C ALA A 148 -13.54 -5.84 -10.39
N CYS A 149 -12.44 -5.24 -9.87
CA CYS A 149 -11.09 -5.59 -10.27
C CYS A 149 -10.69 -6.98 -9.70
N HIS A 150 -10.95 -7.22 -8.42
CA HIS A 150 -10.53 -8.46 -7.75
C HIS A 150 -11.22 -9.71 -8.30
N ASP A 151 -12.48 -9.66 -8.69
CA ASP A 151 -13.20 -10.80 -9.25
C ASP A 151 -12.56 -11.30 -10.54
N GLU A 152 -12.04 -10.39 -11.34
CA GLU A 152 -11.48 -10.71 -12.65
C GLU A 152 -9.96 -10.94 -12.60
N TYR A 153 -9.21 -10.08 -11.93
CA TYR A 153 -7.76 -9.98 -12.05
C TYR A 153 -6.98 -10.50 -10.84
N LYS A 154 -7.65 -10.89 -9.73
CA LYS A 154 -6.97 -11.38 -8.54
C LYS A 154 -7.30 -12.84 -8.25
N SER A 155 -6.29 -13.69 -8.15
CA SER A 155 -6.45 -15.07 -7.69
C SER A 155 -6.74 -15.15 -6.18
N LYS A 156 -7.47 -16.17 -5.75
CA LYS A 156 -7.69 -16.48 -4.32
C LYS A 156 -6.38 -16.88 -3.64
N ASN A 157 -5.54 -17.64 -4.35
CA ASN A 157 -4.25 -18.15 -3.86
C ASN A 157 -3.10 -17.55 -4.67
N TYR A 158 -1.88 -17.67 -4.18
CA TYR A 158 -0.69 -17.43 -4.98
C TYR A 158 -0.65 -18.42 -6.14
N LEU A 159 -0.16 -17.95 -7.30
CA LEU A 159 -0.23 -18.71 -8.55
C LEU A 159 1.00 -19.60 -8.77
N TYR A 160 2.13 -19.27 -8.12
CA TYR A 160 3.42 -19.93 -8.27
C TYR A 160 4.08 -20.15 -6.91
#